data_d9b9bbac164c1b5ab63d7866b032ed94
#
_entry.id   d9b9bbac164c1b5ab63d7866b032ed94
#
_cell.length_a   1.000
_cell.length_b   1.000
_cell.length_c   1.000
_cell.angle_alpha   90.00
_cell.angle_beta   90.00
_cell.angle_gamma   90.00
#
_symmetry.space_group_name_H-M   'P 1'
#
loop_
_entity.id
_entity.type
_entity.pdbx_description
1 polymer ?
#
loop_
_entity_poly.entity_id
_entity_poly.type
_entity_poly.pdbx_seq_one_letter_code
_entity_poly.pdbx_strand_id
1 'polypeptide(L)'
;QQVKRAAPGGSGYTLDHYSAEALKAYVAPFNDAFKGREGKIRAIFNDSFEVYGTDFTPNFFEEFKKLRGYDLKNQLSLLLNETDNEEGNRIRSDYRQTISDLLLHKFDKSWTNWAHSKNFKTKLQAHGSPGNLIDLYASADIPECETFGSMPFDIPGLRRDKEDIREGDADPVMLKFSSSAAHISGKNLVSSETFTWLREHFKTALSQCKPEAEDIMLNGVNHIFLHGSTYSPDRAVWPGWQFYASVNFNSNNTIWEDAPSLFSYISNCQSLLQQGKPDNEILLYWPIFDAWDNCQKGTLFFQFKIHSLSEWLYGTSFYDTTKNLIKKGYSTDFISDHFIAEAKVVNGTIILSGGSYKSLIVPACKKMPLETLQKLIELKKAGASIIFEGLPESVPGFNDYKNGEQNLKKILADNVSLITPEDIFKALENKNIKPESLVNTGLKFIRRDVDGEKVYYIVNHTKETIDDFIPLQIANREVLILNPLTKEFGNAMVTKKDQTTLVKLKMEPGQAFFLKTEKIASQKKWTYYKSDGKSFPLKGNWNLTFDKGGPKLPQNDVVSTL
;
A
#
# COMPACT_ATOMS: atom_id res chain seq x y z
N GLN A 1 -28.91 -2.70 2.07
CA GLN A 1 -28.54 -1.29 1.79
C GLN A 1 -28.86 -0.95 0.34
N GLN A 2 -29.12 0.32 0.04
CA GLN A 2 -29.26 0.80 -1.34
C GLN A 2 -27.90 1.17 -1.95
N VAL A 3 -27.82 1.05 -3.28
CA VAL A 3 -26.65 1.50 -4.04
C VAL A 3 -26.41 2.98 -3.80
N LYS A 4 -25.19 3.34 -3.37
CA LYS A 4 -24.77 4.72 -3.16
C LYS A 4 -24.55 5.40 -4.51
N ARG A 5 -25.18 6.58 -4.70
CA ARG A 5 -25.02 7.38 -5.92
C ARG A 5 -25.30 6.62 -7.23
N ALA A 6 -26.38 5.85 -7.25
CA ALA A 6 -26.78 5.12 -8.45
C ALA A 6 -26.97 6.08 -9.63
N ALA A 7 -26.53 5.64 -10.82
CA ALA A 7 -26.84 6.33 -12.07
C ALA A 7 -28.37 6.36 -12.31
N PRO A 8 -28.89 7.28 -13.12
CA PRO A 8 -30.31 7.28 -13.49
C PRO A 8 -30.76 5.92 -13.99
N GLY A 9 -31.81 5.37 -13.38
CA GLY A 9 -32.30 4.01 -13.65
C GLY A 9 -31.53 2.87 -12.96
N GLY A 10 -30.44 3.16 -12.26
CA GLY A 10 -29.62 2.17 -11.53
C GLY A 10 -29.93 2.05 -10.03
N SER A 11 -31.00 2.69 -9.55
CA SER A 11 -31.40 2.57 -8.14
C SER A 11 -31.77 1.14 -7.78
N GLY A 12 -31.33 0.66 -6.62
CA GLY A 12 -31.61 -0.69 -6.17
C GLY A 12 -30.85 -1.04 -4.90
N TYR A 13 -30.89 -2.32 -4.53
CA TYR A 13 -30.12 -2.83 -3.40
C TYR A 13 -28.73 -3.25 -3.83
N THR A 14 -27.77 -3.12 -2.90
CA THR A 14 -26.41 -3.65 -3.07
C THR A 14 -26.42 -5.18 -3.05
N LEU A 15 -25.38 -5.78 -3.63
CA LEU A 15 -25.12 -7.20 -3.51
C LEU A 15 -24.91 -7.60 -2.04
N ASP A 16 -25.36 -8.77 -1.65
CA ASP A 16 -24.94 -9.42 -0.41
C ASP A 16 -23.55 -10.07 -0.63
N HIS A 17 -22.52 -9.40 -0.16
CA HIS A 17 -21.13 -9.85 -0.29
C HIS A 17 -20.78 -11.06 0.60
N TYR A 18 -21.69 -11.48 1.47
CA TYR A 18 -21.50 -12.64 2.34
C TYR A 18 -22.21 -13.91 1.83
N SER A 19 -22.85 -13.82 0.67
CA SER A 19 -23.61 -14.92 0.03
C SER A 19 -23.04 -15.29 -1.32
N ALA A 20 -22.59 -16.55 -1.45
CA ALA A 20 -22.14 -17.11 -2.74
C ALA A 20 -23.29 -17.20 -3.76
N GLU A 21 -24.52 -17.42 -3.30
CA GLU A 21 -25.72 -17.47 -4.13
C GLU A 21 -26.03 -16.09 -4.72
N ALA A 22 -25.88 -15.03 -3.92
CA ALA A 22 -26.05 -13.66 -4.38
C ALA A 22 -25.01 -13.31 -5.45
N LEU A 23 -23.74 -13.65 -5.24
CA LEU A 23 -22.69 -13.47 -6.24
C LEU A 23 -23.01 -14.24 -7.53
N LYS A 24 -23.43 -15.51 -7.42
CA LYS A 24 -23.78 -16.34 -8.56
C LYS A 24 -24.93 -15.72 -9.38
N ALA A 25 -25.95 -15.20 -8.71
CA ALA A 25 -27.05 -14.51 -9.36
C ALA A 25 -26.61 -13.22 -10.05
N TYR A 26 -25.74 -12.45 -9.38
CA TYR A 26 -25.19 -11.19 -9.91
C TYR A 26 -24.34 -11.40 -11.16
N VAL A 27 -23.50 -12.43 -11.20
CA VAL A 27 -22.63 -12.67 -12.36
C VAL A 27 -23.32 -13.44 -13.52
N ALA A 28 -24.53 -13.96 -13.30
CA ALA A 28 -25.24 -14.74 -14.31
C ALA A 28 -25.46 -13.99 -15.64
N PRO A 29 -25.94 -12.74 -15.68
CA PRO A 29 -26.07 -11.99 -16.94
C PRO A 29 -24.74 -11.77 -17.65
N PHE A 30 -23.66 -11.62 -16.90
CA PHE A 30 -22.32 -11.43 -17.45
C PHE A 30 -21.78 -12.71 -18.10
N ASN A 31 -22.21 -13.89 -17.66
CA ASN A 31 -21.83 -15.13 -18.32
C ASN A 31 -22.29 -15.16 -19.78
N ASP A 32 -23.50 -14.69 -20.04
CA ASP A 32 -24.04 -14.61 -21.41
C ASP A 32 -23.38 -13.49 -22.21
N ALA A 33 -23.17 -12.32 -21.58
CA ALA A 33 -22.53 -11.17 -22.22
C ALA A 33 -21.07 -11.45 -22.64
N PHE A 34 -20.35 -12.27 -21.88
CA PHE A 34 -18.94 -12.60 -22.16
C PHE A 34 -18.76 -13.89 -22.99
N LYS A 35 -19.83 -14.61 -23.32
CA LYS A 35 -19.75 -15.81 -24.13
C LYS A 35 -19.07 -15.53 -25.48
N GLY A 36 -18.01 -16.28 -25.80
CA GLY A 36 -17.16 -16.06 -26.97
C GLY A 36 -16.27 -14.82 -26.92
N ARG A 37 -16.15 -14.20 -25.75
CA ARG A 37 -15.28 -13.03 -25.51
C ARG A 37 -14.27 -13.28 -24.38
N GLU A 38 -14.05 -14.53 -24.03
CA GLU A 38 -13.11 -14.95 -23.00
C GLU A 38 -11.70 -14.44 -23.35
N GLY A 39 -11.02 -13.85 -22.39
CA GLY A 39 -9.70 -13.25 -22.57
C GLY A 39 -9.66 -11.95 -23.37
N LYS A 40 -10.81 -11.41 -23.82
CA LYS A 40 -10.85 -10.09 -24.52
C LYS A 40 -10.71 -8.91 -23.57
N ILE A 41 -11.01 -9.11 -22.30
CA ILE A 41 -10.81 -8.13 -21.23
C ILE A 41 -9.60 -8.56 -20.42
N ARG A 42 -8.67 -7.63 -20.16
CA ARG A 42 -7.48 -7.93 -19.38
C ARG A 42 -7.79 -8.19 -17.91
N ALA A 43 -8.60 -7.32 -17.31
CA ALA A 43 -8.99 -7.42 -15.91
C ALA A 43 -10.36 -6.77 -15.66
N ILE A 44 -11.04 -7.26 -14.64
CA ILE A 44 -12.25 -6.64 -14.08
C ILE A 44 -11.90 -6.03 -12.72
N PHE A 45 -12.61 -4.99 -12.32
CA PHE A 45 -12.32 -4.18 -11.15
C PHE A 45 -13.47 -4.24 -10.13
N ASN A 46 -13.10 -4.41 -8.87
CA ASN A 46 -13.96 -4.19 -7.72
C ASN A 46 -13.38 -3.05 -6.89
N ASP A 47 -14.12 -1.96 -6.85
CA ASP A 47 -13.81 -0.72 -6.14
C ASP A 47 -13.89 -0.91 -4.62
N SER A 48 -13.54 0.12 -3.85
CA SER A 48 -13.53 0.10 -2.39
C SER A 48 -14.89 -0.30 -1.81
N PHE A 49 -14.85 -0.97 -0.66
CA PHE A 49 -16.06 -1.46 0.00
C PHE A 49 -16.85 -0.30 0.63
N GLU A 50 -17.92 0.12 -0.03
CA GLU A 50 -18.78 1.22 0.44
C GLU A 50 -20.17 0.76 0.91
N VAL A 51 -20.30 -0.48 1.31
CA VAL A 51 -21.56 -1.07 1.82
C VAL A 51 -21.61 -0.92 3.33
N TYR A 52 -21.80 0.31 3.77
CA TYR A 52 -21.74 0.67 5.19
C TYR A 52 -22.86 0.05 6.02
N GLY A 53 -22.50 -0.54 7.17
CA GLY A 53 -23.45 -1.12 8.12
C GLY A 53 -24.08 -2.44 7.65
N THR A 54 -23.59 -3.05 6.59
CA THR A 54 -24.02 -4.39 6.18
C THR A 54 -23.19 -5.43 6.92
N ASP A 55 -23.75 -5.97 7.97
CA ASP A 55 -23.08 -6.87 8.91
C ASP A 55 -23.76 -8.24 9.04
N PHE A 56 -24.74 -8.55 8.20
CA PHE A 56 -25.55 -9.77 8.31
C PHE A 56 -25.95 -10.31 6.95
N THR A 57 -26.07 -11.65 6.86
CA THR A 57 -26.63 -12.41 5.73
C THR A 57 -27.62 -13.45 6.25
N PRO A 58 -28.60 -13.92 5.47
CA PRO A 58 -29.62 -14.88 5.95
C PRO A 58 -29.05 -16.11 6.65
N ASN A 59 -27.95 -16.68 6.17
CA ASN A 59 -27.33 -17.88 6.73
C ASN A 59 -26.23 -17.58 7.77
N PHE A 60 -26.16 -16.35 8.28
CA PHE A 60 -25.06 -15.92 9.14
C PHE A 60 -24.89 -16.78 10.40
N PHE A 61 -25.96 -17.11 11.10
CA PHE A 61 -25.88 -17.91 12.33
C PHE A 61 -25.35 -19.32 12.10
N GLU A 62 -25.68 -19.92 10.98
CA GLU A 62 -25.22 -21.26 10.58
C GLU A 62 -23.74 -21.22 10.22
N GLU A 63 -23.33 -20.26 9.40
CA GLU A 63 -21.92 -20.06 9.03
C GLU A 63 -21.08 -19.70 10.27
N PHE A 64 -21.57 -18.83 11.13
CA PHE A 64 -20.91 -18.48 12.40
C PHE A 64 -20.68 -19.74 13.25
N LYS A 65 -21.73 -20.54 13.49
CA LYS A 65 -21.62 -21.77 14.27
C LYS A 65 -20.61 -22.74 13.68
N LYS A 66 -20.58 -22.87 12.37
CA LYS A 66 -19.62 -23.70 11.64
C LYS A 66 -18.20 -23.20 11.80
N LEU A 67 -17.98 -21.89 11.71
CA LEU A 67 -16.64 -21.27 11.73
C LEU A 67 -16.11 -21.06 13.15
N ARG A 68 -16.98 -20.72 14.11
CA ARG A 68 -16.58 -20.38 15.48
C ARG A 68 -16.84 -21.50 16.52
N GLY A 69 -17.59 -22.54 16.13
CA GLY A 69 -17.80 -23.73 16.97
C GLY A 69 -18.85 -23.59 18.07
N TYR A 70 -19.60 -22.47 18.14
CA TYR A 70 -20.70 -22.26 19.10
C TYR A 70 -21.88 -21.52 18.48
N ASP A 71 -23.03 -21.58 19.15
CA ASP A 71 -24.25 -20.96 18.65
C ASP A 71 -24.36 -19.52 19.16
N LEU A 72 -24.20 -18.56 18.23
CA LEU A 72 -24.25 -17.13 18.51
C LEU A 72 -25.60 -16.69 19.11
N LYS A 73 -26.71 -17.38 18.77
CA LYS A 73 -28.04 -17.04 19.28
C LYS A 73 -28.10 -17.08 20.81
N ASN A 74 -27.30 -17.94 21.43
CA ASN A 74 -27.21 -18.06 22.89
C ASN A 74 -26.40 -16.92 23.54
N GLN A 75 -25.69 -16.12 22.73
CA GLN A 75 -24.81 -15.06 23.20
C GLN A 75 -25.25 -13.65 22.75
N LEU A 76 -26.46 -13.51 22.20
CA LEU A 76 -26.94 -12.23 21.64
C LEU A 76 -26.98 -11.12 22.71
N SER A 77 -27.30 -11.44 23.97
CA SER A 77 -27.31 -10.46 25.04
C SER A 77 -25.93 -9.87 25.32
N LEU A 78 -24.86 -10.69 25.24
CA LEU A 78 -23.48 -10.23 25.40
C LEU A 78 -22.98 -9.51 24.13
N LEU A 79 -23.32 -10.01 22.96
CA LEU A 79 -22.95 -9.40 21.69
C LEU A 79 -23.48 -7.96 21.55
N LEU A 80 -24.76 -7.76 21.91
CA LEU A 80 -25.47 -6.49 21.79
C LEU A 80 -25.29 -5.56 22.98
N ASN A 81 -24.60 -6.00 24.03
CA ASN A 81 -24.32 -5.17 25.20
C ASN A 81 -23.28 -4.10 24.82
N GLU A 82 -23.66 -2.83 24.97
CA GLU A 82 -22.78 -1.68 24.69
C GLU A 82 -21.73 -1.41 25.78
N THR A 83 -21.80 -2.16 26.91
CA THR A 83 -20.79 -2.06 27.97
C THR A 83 -19.54 -2.81 27.54
N ASP A 84 -18.39 -2.16 27.68
CA ASP A 84 -17.10 -2.79 27.46
C ASP A 84 -16.84 -3.89 28.48
N ASN A 85 -16.80 -5.11 28.02
CA ASN A 85 -16.50 -6.29 28.84
C ASN A 85 -15.80 -7.36 27.99
N GLU A 86 -14.96 -8.15 28.63
CA GLU A 86 -14.08 -9.10 27.95
C GLU A 86 -14.86 -10.14 27.13
N GLU A 87 -15.88 -10.78 27.70
CA GLU A 87 -16.65 -11.82 27.00
C GLU A 87 -17.40 -11.25 25.79
N GLY A 88 -18.02 -10.06 25.95
CA GLY A 88 -18.67 -9.36 24.84
C GLY A 88 -17.70 -8.97 23.73
N ASN A 89 -16.49 -8.51 24.08
CA ASN A 89 -15.46 -8.17 23.11
C ASN A 89 -14.97 -9.40 22.34
N ARG A 90 -14.79 -10.54 23.01
CA ARG A 90 -14.42 -11.82 22.38
C ARG A 90 -15.48 -12.28 21.38
N ILE A 91 -16.78 -12.17 21.72
CA ILE A 91 -17.89 -12.51 20.81
C ILE A 91 -17.94 -11.54 19.64
N ARG A 92 -17.72 -10.24 19.85
CA ARG A 92 -17.62 -9.24 18.76
C ARG A 92 -16.43 -9.52 17.85
N SER A 93 -15.30 -9.94 18.39
CA SER A 93 -14.13 -10.37 17.61
C SER A 93 -14.46 -11.58 16.73
N ASP A 94 -15.13 -12.61 17.27
CA ASP A 94 -15.61 -13.77 16.50
C ASP A 94 -16.62 -13.38 15.42
N TYR A 95 -17.49 -12.41 15.71
CA TYR A 95 -18.47 -11.89 14.75
C TYR A 95 -17.75 -11.22 13.57
N ARG A 96 -16.81 -10.31 13.85
CA ARG A 96 -16.01 -9.58 12.85
C ARG A 96 -15.13 -10.52 12.03
N GLN A 97 -14.52 -11.50 12.66
CA GLN A 97 -13.76 -12.54 11.98
C GLN A 97 -14.65 -13.35 11.04
N THR A 98 -15.89 -13.67 11.47
CA THR A 98 -16.86 -14.40 10.61
C THR A 98 -17.23 -13.58 9.38
N ILE A 99 -17.49 -12.28 9.54
CA ILE A 99 -17.73 -11.35 8.42
C ILE A 99 -16.53 -11.33 7.47
N SER A 100 -15.32 -11.25 8.00
CA SER A 100 -14.08 -11.31 7.20
C SER A 100 -13.95 -12.60 6.40
N ASP A 101 -14.19 -13.75 7.05
CA ASP A 101 -14.12 -15.07 6.41
C ASP A 101 -15.16 -15.22 5.30
N LEU A 102 -16.39 -14.73 5.55
CA LEU A 102 -17.45 -14.75 4.54
C LEU A 102 -17.13 -13.85 3.36
N LEU A 103 -16.66 -12.63 3.59
CA LEU A 103 -16.26 -11.73 2.52
C LEU A 103 -15.16 -12.36 1.65
N LEU A 104 -14.12 -12.89 2.28
CA LEU A 104 -13.00 -13.51 1.58
C LEU A 104 -13.45 -14.74 0.75
N HIS A 105 -14.24 -15.63 1.33
CA HIS A 105 -14.53 -16.92 0.70
C HIS A 105 -15.79 -16.93 -0.16
N LYS A 106 -16.84 -16.18 0.24
CA LYS A 106 -18.09 -16.15 -0.51
C LYS A 106 -18.09 -15.13 -1.65
N PHE A 107 -17.30 -14.05 -1.50
CA PHE A 107 -17.22 -12.99 -2.51
C PHE A 107 -15.84 -12.95 -3.18
N ASP A 108 -14.78 -12.47 -2.54
CA ASP A 108 -13.54 -12.11 -3.22
C ASP A 108 -12.88 -13.28 -3.96
N LYS A 109 -12.64 -14.41 -3.28
CA LYS A 109 -12.10 -15.62 -3.93
C LYS A 109 -13.05 -16.20 -4.97
N SER A 110 -14.34 -16.19 -4.70
CA SER A 110 -15.37 -16.70 -5.64
C SER A 110 -15.47 -15.83 -6.88
N TRP A 111 -15.40 -14.50 -6.73
CA TRP A 111 -15.38 -13.54 -7.82
C TRP A 111 -14.10 -13.67 -8.67
N THR A 112 -12.94 -13.80 -8.03
CA THR A 112 -11.67 -14.06 -8.72
C THR A 112 -11.71 -15.37 -9.50
N ASN A 113 -12.23 -16.45 -8.91
CA ASN A 113 -12.38 -17.73 -9.61
C ASN A 113 -13.33 -17.62 -10.80
N TRP A 114 -14.44 -16.89 -10.66
CA TRP A 114 -15.34 -16.63 -11.77
C TRP A 114 -14.65 -15.85 -12.90
N ALA A 115 -13.89 -14.80 -12.58
CA ALA A 115 -13.11 -14.02 -13.55
C ALA A 115 -12.09 -14.90 -14.29
N HIS A 116 -11.36 -15.76 -13.56
CA HIS A 116 -10.41 -16.70 -14.13
C HIS A 116 -11.09 -17.70 -15.07
N SER A 117 -12.33 -18.13 -14.78
CA SER A 117 -13.11 -18.99 -15.69
C SER A 117 -13.43 -18.31 -17.03
N LYS A 118 -13.35 -16.99 -17.11
CA LYS A 118 -13.48 -16.18 -18.32
C LYS A 118 -12.12 -15.74 -18.90
N ASN A 119 -11.02 -16.22 -18.31
CA ASN A 119 -9.67 -15.81 -18.65
C ASN A 119 -9.42 -14.29 -18.46
N PHE A 120 -10.05 -13.71 -17.42
CA PHE A 120 -9.83 -12.35 -16.96
C PHE A 120 -9.04 -12.35 -15.66
N LYS A 121 -8.25 -11.32 -15.43
CA LYS A 121 -7.67 -11.01 -14.12
C LYS A 121 -8.66 -10.20 -13.28
N THR A 122 -8.37 -10.11 -11.98
CA THR A 122 -9.11 -9.26 -11.05
C THR A 122 -8.24 -8.15 -10.48
N LYS A 123 -8.82 -6.97 -10.27
CA LYS A 123 -8.24 -5.83 -9.58
C LYS A 123 -9.17 -5.45 -8.43
N LEU A 124 -8.65 -5.34 -7.20
CA LEU A 124 -9.46 -5.19 -5.99
C LEU A 124 -8.90 -4.11 -5.08
N GLN A 125 -9.77 -3.21 -4.62
CA GLN A 125 -9.56 -2.35 -3.47
C GLN A 125 -10.17 -3.02 -2.22
N ALA A 126 -9.33 -3.47 -1.30
CA ALA A 126 -9.80 -4.12 -0.07
C ALA A 126 -10.00 -3.14 1.10
N HIS A 127 -9.41 -1.95 1.05
CA HIS A 127 -9.60 -0.92 2.08
C HIS A 127 -11.08 -0.50 2.18
N GLY A 128 -11.46 -0.04 3.34
CA GLY A 128 -12.86 0.23 3.66
C GLY A 128 -13.69 -1.02 3.97
N SER A 129 -13.16 -2.22 3.75
CA SER A 129 -13.85 -3.48 4.03
C SER A 129 -13.79 -3.85 5.52
N PRO A 130 -14.67 -4.76 5.98
CA PRO A 130 -14.63 -5.29 7.35
C PRO A 130 -13.64 -6.45 7.54
N GLY A 131 -12.94 -6.88 6.48
CA GLY A 131 -12.12 -8.08 6.50
C GLY A 131 -10.62 -7.83 6.68
N ASN A 132 -9.85 -8.92 6.83
CA ASN A 132 -8.40 -8.88 6.89
C ASN A 132 -7.83 -8.33 5.58
N LEU A 133 -7.31 -7.11 5.60
CA LEU A 133 -6.85 -6.40 4.40
C LEU A 133 -5.79 -7.18 3.62
N ILE A 134 -4.85 -7.85 4.31
CA ILE A 134 -3.79 -8.62 3.66
C ILE A 134 -4.39 -9.79 2.88
N ASP A 135 -5.30 -10.55 3.50
CA ASP A 135 -5.89 -11.73 2.89
C ASP A 135 -6.85 -11.36 1.75
N LEU A 136 -7.60 -10.26 1.91
CA LEU A 136 -8.50 -9.76 0.88
C LEU A 136 -7.71 -9.23 -0.33
N TYR A 137 -6.72 -8.36 -0.13
CA TYR A 137 -5.85 -7.90 -1.22
C TYR A 137 -5.17 -9.07 -1.95
N ALA A 138 -4.69 -10.08 -1.20
CA ALA A 138 -4.04 -11.25 -1.77
C ALA A 138 -5.02 -12.15 -2.55
N SER A 139 -6.32 -12.01 -2.40
CA SER A 139 -7.32 -12.80 -3.13
C SER A 139 -7.45 -12.43 -4.61
N ALA A 140 -7.09 -11.19 -4.98
CA ALA A 140 -7.14 -10.68 -6.35
C ALA A 140 -5.79 -10.76 -7.05
N ASP A 141 -5.77 -10.68 -8.39
CA ASP A 141 -4.53 -10.68 -9.18
C ASP A 141 -3.75 -9.38 -9.06
N ILE A 142 -4.46 -8.26 -8.86
CA ILE A 142 -3.89 -6.91 -8.78
C ILE A 142 -4.50 -6.23 -7.55
N PRO A 143 -3.82 -6.28 -6.40
CA PRO A 143 -4.17 -5.47 -5.24
C PRO A 143 -4.08 -3.98 -5.57
N GLU A 144 -5.08 -3.19 -5.19
CA GLU A 144 -5.12 -1.76 -5.43
C GLU A 144 -5.35 -0.97 -4.15
N CYS A 145 -4.45 -0.02 -3.84
CA CYS A 145 -4.69 1.01 -2.84
C CYS A 145 -5.27 2.28 -3.47
N GLU A 146 -5.52 3.30 -2.65
CA GLU A 146 -6.11 4.55 -3.07
C GLU A 146 -5.53 5.73 -2.29
N THR A 147 -5.54 6.94 -2.88
CA THR A 147 -5.11 8.18 -2.22
C THR A 147 -6.16 9.27 -2.37
N PHE A 148 -6.62 9.80 -1.24
CA PHE A 148 -7.60 10.92 -1.18
C PHE A 148 -6.97 12.25 -0.78
N GLY A 149 -5.79 12.25 -0.24
CA GLY A 149 -5.13 13.42 0.32
C GLY A 149 -3.72 13.61 -0.19
N SER A 150 -3.13 14.71 0.23
CA SER A 150 -1.75 15.06 -0.07
C SER A 150 -0.89 15.05 1.17
N MET A 151 0.38 14.65 1.01
CA MET A 151 1.40 14.73 2.05
C MET A 151 2.08 16.10 2.05
N PRO A 152 2.59 16.57 3.21
CA PRO A 152 3.44 17.75 3.27
C PRO A 152 4.85 17.40 2.78
N PHE A 153 5.19 17.78 1.55
CA PHE A 153 6.55 17.61 1.02
C PHE A 153 7.38 18.87 1.26
N ASP A 154 8.61 18.71 1.77
CA ASP A 154 9.54 19.81 2.05
C ASP A 154 10.37 20.17 0.79
N ILE A 155 9.68 20.39 -0.34
CA ILE A 155 10.29 20.72 -1.62
C ILE A 155 10.12 22.22 -1.87
N PRO A 156 11.22 23.00 -2.02
CA PRO A 156 11.15 24.44 -2.28
C PRO A 156 10.33 24.78 -3.52
N GLY A 157 9.44 25.76 -3.39
CA GLY A 157 8.58 26.20 -4.49
C GLY A 157 7.39 25.27 -4.80
N LEU A 158 7.28 24.14 -4.13
CA LEU A 158 6.10 23.30 -4.26
C LEU A 158 4.93 23.94 -3.53
N ARG A 159 3.89 24.33 -4.28
CA ARG A 159 2.67 24.85 -3.68
C ARG A 159 1.91 23.73 -2.95
N ARG A 160 1.54 23.99 -1.70
CA ARG A 160 0.66 23.17 -0.87
C ARG A 160 -0.22 24.07 -0.03
N ASP A 161 -1.52 24.02 -0.29
CA ASP A 161 -2.51 24.72 0.53
C ASP A 161 -2.80 23.82 1.76
N LYS A 162 -2.96 24.42 2.94
CA LYS A 162 -3.14 23.66 4.19
C LYS A 162 -4.38 22.75 4.17
N GLU A 163 -5.44 23.21 3.52
CA GLU A 163 -6.68 22.47 3.35
C GLU A 163 -6.55 21.23 2.46
N ASP A 164 -5.52 21.18 1.61
CA ASP A 164 -5.23 20.04 0.73
C ASP A 164 -4.42 18.94 1.44
N ILE A 165 -3.79 19.26 2.57
CA ILE A 165 -2.96 18.32 3.31
C ILE A 165 -3.87 17.41 4.15
N ARG A 166 -3.84 16.12 3.84
CA ARG A 166 -4.61 15.07 4.50
C ARG A 166 -3.73 13.85 4.67
N GLU A 167 -2.78 13.92 5.59
CA GLU A 167 -1.76 12.90 5.78
C GLU A 167 -2.35 11.49 6.02
N GLY A 168 -3.45 11.40 6.77
CA GLY A 168 -4.14 10.13 7.01
C GLY A 168 -4.68 9.49 5.73
N ASP A 169 -5.16 10.30 4.79
CA ASP A 169 -5.73 9.83 3.52
C ASP A 169 -4.66 9.40 2.48
N ALA A 170 -3.38 9.55 2.82
CA ALA A 170 -2.24 9.16 2.00
C ALA A 170 -1.13 8.50 2.84
N ASP A 171 -1.48 7.92 4.01
CA ASP A 171 -0.50 7.35 4.94
C ASP A 171 0.26 6.19 4.29
N PRO A 172 1.62 6.23 4.28
CA PRO A 172 2.45 5.19 3.67
C PRO A 172 2.22 3.79 4.24
N VAL A 173 1.91 3.67 5.53
CA VAL A 173 1.64 2.36 6.16
C VAL A 173 0.35 1.76 5.61
N MET A 174 -0.68 2.60 5.40
CA MET A 174 -1.94 2.15 4.78
C MET A 174 -1.72 1.67 3.34
N LEU A 175 -0.96 2.41 2.54
CA LEU A 175 -0.66 2.05 1.15
C LEU A 175 0.08 0.71 1.05
N LYS A 176 0.96 0.41 2.01
CA LYS A 176 1.75 -0.82 2.05
C LYS A 176 0.94 -2.11 2.27
N PHE A 177 -0.28 -2.07 2.74
CA PHE A 177 -1.12 -3.28 2.84
C PHE A 177 -1.31 -3.95 1.48
N SER A 178 -1.58 -3.17 0.43
CA SER A 178 -1.77 -3.70 -0.93
C SER A 178 -0.47 -4.28 -1.51
N SER A 179 0.66 -3.57 -1.37
CA SER A 179 1.95 -4.03 -1.87
C SER A 179 2.47 -5.24 -1.09
N SER A 180 2.33 -5.24 0.24
CA SER A 180 2.72 -6.38 1.07
C SER A 180 1.95 -7.64 0.68
N ALA A 181 0.63 -7.55 0.54
CA ALA A 181 -0.21 -8.66 0.10
C ALA A 181 0.21 -9.21 -1.27
N ALA A 182 0.51 -8.33 -2.23
CA ALA A 182 1.02 -8.74 -3.53
C ALA A 182 2.38 -9.45 -3.43
N HIS A 183 3.31 -8.87 -2.66
CA HIS A 183 4.67 -9.38 -2.53
C HIS A 183 4.68 -10.77 -1.88
N ILE A 184 4.01 -10.96 -0.74
CA ILE A 184 4.00 -12.26 -0.04
C ILE A 184 3.25 -13.35 -0.80
N SER A 185 2.25 -12.97 -1.64
CA SER A 185 1.46 -13.90 -2.45
C SER A 185 1.99 -14.10 -3.88
N GLY A 186 3.10 -13.44 -4.26
CA GLY A 186 3.76 -13.64 -5.55
C GLY A 186 3.10 -12.92 -6.73
N LYS A 187 2.39 -11.83 -6.48
CA LYS A 187 1.78 -11.02 -7.54
C LYS A 187 2.74 -9.91 -7.98
N ASN A 188 2.82 -9.70 -9.28
CA ASN A 188 3.78 -8.75 -9.84
C ASN A 188 3.27 -7.31 -9.90
N LEU A 189 1.95 -7.12 -10.00
CA LEU A 189 1.34 -5.80 -10.13
C LEU A 189 0.69 -5.38 -8.81
N VAL A 190 0.99 -4.16 -8.41
CA VAL A 190 0.34 -3.43 -7.33
C VAL A 190 -0.16 -2.13 -7.91
N SER A 191 -1.46 -1.91 -7.88
CA SER A 191 -2.03 -0.69 -8.44
C SER A 191 -2.45 0.31 -7.37
N SER A 192 -2.69 1.54 -7.81
CA SER A 192 -3.30 2.59 -7.00
C SER A 192 -4.28 3.38 -7.84
N GLU A 193 -5.45 3.61 -7.31
CA GLU A 193 -6.29 4.73 -7.71
C GLU A 193 -5.65 6.01 -7.16
N THR A 194 -5.28 6.91 -8.05
CA THR A 194 -4.33 7.98 -7.73
C THR A 194 -4.90 9.33 -8.11
N PHE A 195 -4.77 10.31 -7.19
CA PHE A 195 -5.28 11.67 -7.31
C PHE A 195 -6.81 11.78 -7.19
N THR A 196 -7.43 10.89 -6.42
CA THR A 196 -8.83 11.01 -5.97
C THR A 196 -8.95 12.12 -4.91
N TRP A 197 -8.49 13.29 -5.24
CA TRP A 197 -8.32 14.37 -4.28
C TRP A 197 -9.60 15.15 -4.05
N LEU A 198 -9.97 15.29 -2.78
CA LEU A 198 -11.11 16.08 -2.31
C LEU A 198 -10.71 17.55 -2.16
N ARG A 199 -10.42 18.24 -3.26
CA ARG A 199 -10.05 19.64 -3.28
C ARG A 199 -10.61 20.37 -4.50
N GLU A 200 -10.35 21.68 -4.59
CA GLU A 200 -10.85 22.50 -5.68
C GLU A 200 -10.35 22.03 -7.04
N HIS A 201 -11.28 21.91 -7.98
CA HIS A 201 -10.99 21.51 -9.35
C HIS A 201 -10.17 22.57 -10.08
N PHE A 202 -9.35 22.14 -11.04
CA PHE A 202 -8.52 22.98 -11.90
C PHE A 202 -7.45 23.83 -11.17
N LYS A 203 -7.25 23.62 -9.86
CA LYS A 203 -6.26 24.31 -9.05
C LYS A 203 -4.93 23.54 -8.96
N THR A 204 -4.92 22.30 -9.40
CA THR A 204 -3.76 21.40 -9.33
C THR A 204 -2.79 21.66 -10.46
N ALA A 205 -1.52 21.83 -10.12
CA ALA A 205 -0.40 21.83 -11.08
C ALA A 205 0.22 20.43 -11.17
N LEU A 206 0.83 20.09 -12.32
CA LEU A 206 1.52 18.80 -12.51
C LEU A 206 2.68 18.59 -11.54
N SER A 207 3.33 19.67 -11.10
CA SER A 207 4.37 19.66 -10.06
C SER A 207 3.88 19.17 -8.71
N GLN A 208 2.57 19.30 -8.43
CA GLN A 208 1.95 18.77 -7.21
C GLN A 208 1.65 17.27 -7.34
N CYS A 209 1.40 16.78 -8.55
CA CYS A 209 1.10 15.37 -8.82
C CYS A 209 2.34 14.47 -8.73
N LYS A 210 3.50 14.99 -9.17
CA LYS A 210 4.73 14.19 -9.27
C LYS A 210 5.18 13.61 -7.93
N PRO A 211 5.37 14.39 -6.83
CA PRO A 211 5.81 13.83 -5.56
C PRO A 211 4.81 12.88 -4.91
N GLU A 212 3.52 13.04 -5.15
CA GLU A 212 2.50 12.07 -4.70
C GLU A 212 2.62 10.74 -5.45
N ALA A 213 2.81 10.76 -6.78
CA ALA A 213 3.06 9.55 -7.54
C ALA A 213 4.36 8.86 -7.09
N GLU A 214 5.38 9.62 -6.75
CA GLU A 214 6.65 9.11 -6.21
C GLU A 214 6.45 8.44 -4.85
N ASP A 215 5.68 9.05 -3.95
CA ASP A 215 5.42 8.48 -2.63
C ASP A 215 4.63 7.19 -2.72
N ILE A 216 3.65 7.10 -3.62
CA ILE A 216 2.91 5.87 -3.90
C ILE A 216 3.87 4.76 -4.41
N MET A 217 4.75 5.10 -5.36
CA MET A 217 5.74 4.15 -5.88
C MET A 217 6.74 3.69 -4.82
N LEU A 218 7.16 4.58 -3.91
CA LEU A 218 8.01 4.24 -2.75
C LEU A 218 7.35 3.26 -1.78
N ASN A 219 6.02 3.14 -1.80
CA ASN A 219 5.26 2.18 -1.02
C ASN A 219 4.92 0.88 -1.79
N GLY A 220 5.56 0.65 -2.94
CA GLY A 220 5.51 -0.61 -3.68
C GLY A 220 4.53 -0.63 -4.85
N VAL A 221 3.78 0.45 -5.08
CA VAL A 221 2.90 0.56 -6.25
C VAL A 221 3.75 0.66 -7.53
N ASN A 222 3.36 -0.11 -8.53
CA ASN A 222 4.02 -0.13 -9.84
C ASN A 222 3.02 -0.08 -11.01
N HIS A 223 1.75 0.24 -10.73
CA HIS A 223 0.68 0.30 -11.73
C HIS A 223 -0.36 1.36 -11.34
N ILE A 224 -0.10 2.60 -11.72
CA ILE A 224 -0.91 3.78 -11.36
C ILE A 224 -2.10 3.91 -12.31
N PHE A 225 -3.29 4.07 -11.75
CA PHE A 225 -4.50 4.52 -12.41
C PHE A 225 -4.80 5.95 -11.99
N LEU A 226 -4.92 6.83 -12.96
CA LEU A 226 -5.20 8.25 -12.68
C LEU A 226 -6.70 8.45 -12.45
N HIS A 227 -7.06 9.08 -11.35
CA HIS A 227 -8.43 9.47 -11.06
C HIS A 227 -8.55 10.99 -11.12
N GLY A 228 -9.12 11.51 -12.17
CA GLY A 228 -9.55 10.66 -13.27
C GLY A 228 -9.88 11.51 -14.48
N SER A 229 -10.40 10.88 -15.51
CA SER A 229 -10.83 11.56 -16.72
C SER A 229 -12.35 11.49 -16.81
N THR A 230 -13.02 12.62 -16.53
CA THR A 230 -14.48 12.71 -16.62
C THR A 230 -14.90 12.92 -18.06
N TYR A 231 -15.79 12.08 -18.58
CA TYR A 231 -16.41 12.29 -19.89
C TYR A 231 -17.25 13.57 -19.88
N SER A 232 -17.09 14.39 -20.92
CA SER A 232 -17.94 15.56 -21.17
C SER A 232 -18.41 15.54 -22.61
N PRO A 233 -19.72 15.55 -22.88
CA PRO A 233 -20.23 15.67 -24.24
C PRO A 233 -19.94 17.07 -24.81
N ASP A 234 -19.79 17.16 -26.14
CA ASP A 234 -19.46 18.43 -26.83
C ASP A 234 -20.42 19.59 -26.52
N ARG A 235 -21.69 19.26 -26.20
CA ARG A 235 -22.69 20.25 -25.80
C ARG A 235 -22.55 20.78 -24.38
N ALA A 236 -21.70 20.16 -23.55
CA ALA A 236 -21.50 20.64 -22.19
C ALA A 236 -20.66 21.92 -22.23
N VAL A 237 -21.18 22.98 -21.61
CA VAL A 237 -20.43 24.24 -21.48
C VAL A 237 -19.23 24.04 -20.57
N TRP A 238 -18.16 24.81 -20.81
CA TRP A 238 -16.96 24.74 -19.95
C TRP A 238 -17.38 25.00 -18.48
N PRO A 239 -16.82 24.24 -17.51
CA PRO A 239 -15.71 23.29 -17.59
C PRO A 239 -16.10 21.86 -17.97
N GLY A 240 -17.31 21.60 -18.38
CA GLY A 240 -17.82 20.28 -18.67
C GLY A 240 -18.29 19.54 -17.42
N TRP A 241 -18.45 18.23 -17.54
CA TRP A 241 -18.78 17.38 -16.40
C TRP A 241 -17.54 17.10 -15.57
N GLN A 242 -17.71 17.12 -14.25
CA GLN A 242 -16.65 16.95 -13.29
C GLN A 242 -17.02 15.88 -12.28
N PHE A 243 -16.00 15.22 -11.73
CA PHE A 243 -16.15 14.37 -10.56
C PHE A 243 -15.55 15.10 -9.34
N TYR A 244 -16.27 15.11 -8.22
CA TYR A 244 -15.94 15.93 -7.04
C TYR A 244 -14.59 15.56 -6.38
N ALA A 245 -14.12 14.31 -6.53
CA ALA A 245 -12.87 13.81 -5.99
C ALA A 245 -11.92 13.43 -7.14
N SER A 246 -11.36 14.43 -7.83
CA SER A 246 -10.56 14.17 -9.03
C SER A 246 -9.70 15.37 -9.40
N VAL A 247 -8.55 15.12 -9.98
CA VAL A 247 -7.73 16.16 -10.65
C VAL A 247 -8.33 16.58 -11.98
N ASN A 248 -9.24 15.80 -12.57
CA ASN A 248 -9.82 16.03 -13.90
C ASN A 248 -8.77 16.12 -15.02
N PHE A 249 -8.11 15.00 -15.29
CA PHE A 249 -7.19 14.86 -16.43
C PHE A 249 -7.95 14.72 -17.74
N ASN A 250 -8.41 15.84 -18.29
CA ASN A 250 -9.12 15.87 -19.55
C ASN A 250 -8.81 17.18 -20.31
N SER A 251 -9.25 17.27 -21.56
CA SER A 251 -8.97 18.40 -22.46
C SER A 251 -9.59 19.75 -22.01
N ASN A 252 -10.48 19.75 -21.03
CA ASN A 252 -11.05 20.98 -20.47
C ASN A 252 -10.15 21.58 -19.37
N ASN A 253 -9.17 20.82 -18.87
CA ASN A 253 -8.24 21.30 -17.86
C ASN A 253 -6.99 21.90 -18.53
N THR A 254 -6.54 23.05 -18.04
CA THR A 254 -5.38 23.77 -18.59
C THR A 254 -4.06 22.99 -18.51
N ILE A 255 -3.96 22.00 -17.60
CA ILE A 255 -2.77 21.14 -17.50
C ILE A 255 -2.70 20.03 -18.55
N TRP A 256 -3.75 19.86 -19.38
CA TRP A 256 -3.89 18.69 -20.24
C TRP A 256 -2.78 18.58 -21.31
N GLU A 257 -2.41 19.70 -21.93
CA GLU A 257 -1.39 19.68 -22.98
C GLU A 257 0.02 19.35 -22.44
N ASP A 258 0.29 19.65 -21.16
CA ASP A 258 1.56 19.33 -20.48
C ASP A 258 1.53 17.97 -19.75
N ALA A 259 0.34 17.42 -19.52
CA ALA A 259 0.15 16.16 -18.80
C ALA A 259 0.92 14.96 -19.39
N PRO A 260 1.16 14.85 -20.72
CA PRO A 260 2.01 13.80 -21.30
C PRO A 260 3.40 13.70 -20.68
N SER A 261 3.96 14.81 -20.18
CA SER A 261 5.25 14.82 -19.47
C SER A 261 5.18 13.99 -18.17
N LEU A 262 4.14 14.20 -17.36
CA LEU A 262 3.88 13.43 -16.14
C LEU A 262 3.58 11.96 -16.48
N PHE A 263 2.76 11.71 -17.50
CA PHE A 263 2.39 10.35 -17.89
C PHE A 263 3.60 9.56 -18.39
N SER A 264 4.48 10.20 -19.15
CA SER A 264 5.73 9.60 -19.60
C SER A 264 6.66 9.29 -18.43
N TYR A 265 6.79 10.21 -17.47
CA TYR A 265 7.54 9.99 -16.24
C TYR A 265 7.03 8.77 -15.46
N ILE A 266 5.74 8.72 -15.18
CA ILE A 266 5.09 7.59 -14.47
C ILE A 266 5.33 6.28 -15.25
N SER A 267 5.14 6.29 -16.56
CA SER A 267 5.34 5.11 -17.41
C SER A 267 6.79 4.60 -17.37
N ASN A 268 7.76 5.51 -17.42
CA ASN A 268 9.20 5.15 -17.32
C ASN A 268 9.50 4.53 -15.94
N CYS A 269 8.98 5.10 -14.85
CA CYS A 269 9.14 4.53 -13.51
C CYS A 269 8.52 3.13 -13.42
N GLN A 270 7.29 2.97 -13.88
CA GLN A 270 6.57 1.68 -13.85
C GLN A 270 7.29 0.61 -14.67
N SER A 271 7.89 0.97 -15.80
CA SER A 271 8.62 0.01 -16.65
C SER A 271 9.81 -0.64 -15.93
N LEU A 272 10.42 0.06 -14.98
CA LEU A 272 11.51 -0.45 -14.14
C LEU A 272 10.98 -1.13 -12.88
N LEU A 273 9.95 -0.55 -12.23
CA LEU A 273 9.37 -1.09 -11.01
C LEU A 273 8.57 -2.38 -11.21
N GLN A 274 8.16 -2.72 -12.42
CA GLN A 274 7.50 -3.98 -12.77
C GLN A 274 8.50 -5.11 -13.07
N GLN A 275 9.81 -4.82 -13.16
CA GLN A 275 10.84 -5.83 -13.41
C GLN A 275 11.23 -6.57 -12.12
N GLY A 276 11.61 -7.84 -12.24
CA GLY A 276 12.13 -8.64 -11.14
C GLY A 276 11.15 -8.81 -9.96
N LYS A 277 11.69 -8.87 -8.76
CA LYS A 277 10.94 -9.09 -7.52
C LYS A 277 11.23 -7.98 -6.51
N PRO A 278 10.30 -7.70 -5.56
CA PRO A 278 10.60 -6.86 -4.40
C PRO A 278 11.79 -7.42 -3.62
N ASP A 279 12.65 -6.54 -3.13
CA ASP A 279 13.81 -6.92 -2.33
C ASP A 279 13.65 -6.40 -0.89
N ASN A 280 12.64 -6.92 -0.20
CA ASN A 280 12.34 -6.62 1.19
C ASN A 280 12.91 -7.72 2.09
N GLU A 281 13.58 -7.31 3.18
CA GLU A 281 14.25 -8.26 4.08
C GLU A 281 13.37 -8.76 5.21
N ILE A 282 12.36 -7.98 5.60
CA ILE A 282 11.64 -8.14 6.86
C ILE A 282 10.16 -8.35 6.61
N LEU A 283 9.60 -9.33 7.33
CA LEU A 283 8.15 -9.44 7.51
C LEU A 283 7.76 -8.82 8.85
N LEU A 284 6.64 -8.09 8.87
CA LEU A 284 6.05 -7.56 10.09
C LEU A 284 4.64 -8.15 10.26
N TYR A 285 4.40 -8.83 11.38
CA TYR A 285 3.10 -9.43 11.69
C TYR A 285 2.05 -8.34 11.97
N TRP A 286 0.88 -8.43 11.31
CA TRP A 286 -0.26 -7.56 11.56
C TRP A 286 -1.23 -8.19 12.56
N PRO A 287 -1.31 -7.70 13.80
CA PRO A 287 -2.13 -8.27 14.86
C PRO A 287 -3.60 -7.80 14.73
N ILE A 288 -4.31 -8.27 13.71
CA ILE A 288 -5.67 -7.84 13.40
C ILE A 288 -6.66 -8.08 14.54
N PHE A 289 -6.44 -9.10 15.38
CA PHE A 289 -7.32 -9.42 16.50
C PHE A 289 -7.36 -8.32 17.56
N ASP A 290 -6.30 -7.53 17.69
CA ASP A 290 -6.30 -6.35 18.57
C ASP A 290 -7.28 -5.28 18.08
N ALA A 291 -7.40 -5.11 16.75
CA ALA A 291 -8.37 -4.20 16.16
C ALA A 291 -9.81 -4.72 16.28
N TRP A 292 -10.01 -6.03 16.20
CA TRP A 292 -11.33 -6.64 16.31
C TRP A 292 -11.84 -6.78 17.76
N ASP A 293 -10.93 -6.85 18.75
CA ASP A 293 -11.24 -7.04 20.16
C ASP A 293 -11.52 -5.71 20.88
N ASN A 294 -12.44 -4.91 20.35
CA ASN A 294 -12.82 -3.65 20.96
C ASN A 294 -14.33 -3.43 20.96
N CYS A 295 -14.82 -2.69 21.96
CA CYS A 295 -16.19 -2.24 22.06
C CYS A 295 -16.32 -0.87 21.39
N GLN A 296 -16.77 -0.86 20.13
CA GLN A 296 -17.23 0.38 19.51
C GLN A 296 -18.72 0.52 19.76
N LYS A 297 -19.12 1.51 20.58
CA LYS A 297 -20.52 1.72 20.97
C LYS A 297 -21.47 1.65 19.76
N GLY A 298 -22.46 0.77 19.85
CA GLY A 298 -23.52 0.63 18.84
C GLY A 298 -23.11 0.05 17.50
N THR A 299 -21.87 -0.50 17.35
CA THR A 299 -21.38 -0.98 16.06
C THR A 299 -20.78 -2.38 16.17
N LEU A 300 -21.49 -3.38 15.67
CA LEU A 300 -20.90 -4.71 15.42
C LEU A 300 -19.98 -4.68 14.23
N PHE A 301 -20.30 -3.88 13.25
CA PHE A 301 -19.62 -3.75 11.97
C PHE A 301 -18.38 -2.86 12.10
N PHE A 302 -17.23 -3.46 11.91
CA PHE A 302 -15.95 -2.77 11.94
C PHE A 302 -15.36 -2.71 10.53
N GLN A 303 -14.92 -1.53 10.09
CA GLN A 303 -14.33 -1.33 8.76
C GLN A 303 -12.93 -0.73 8.89
N PHE A 304 -12.00 -1.24 8.09
CA PHE A 304 -10.64 -0.69 7.97
C PHE A 304 -10.62 0.50 6.99
N LYS A 305 -11.21 1.62 7.44
CA LYS A 305 -11.37 2.83 6.63
C LYS A 305 -10.06 3.60 6.51
N ILE A 306 -9.73 4.01 5.30
CA ILE A 306 -8.57 4.88 5.02
C ILE A 306 -8.71 6.27 5.66
N HIS A 307 -9.93 6.78 5.80
CA HIS A 307 -10.21 8.10 6.39
C HIS A 307 -10.26 8.11 7.93
N SER A 308 -10.09 6.98 8.58
CA SER A 308 -10.27 6.83 10.03
C SER A 308 -9.15 5.98 10.65
N LEU A 309 -7.90 6.22 10.25
CA LEU A 309 -6.75 5.43 10.72
C LEU A 309 -6.54 5.50 12.23
N SER A 310 -7.00 6.57 12.88
CA SER A 310 -6.99 6.71 14.34
C SER A 310 -7.90 5.69 15.07
N GLU A 311 -8.85 5.09 14.37
CA GLU A 311 -9.73 4.08 14.96
C GLU A 311 -9.08 2.69 15.07
N TRP A 312 -8.04 2.40 14.27
CA TRP A 312 -7.52 1.04 14.18
C TRP A 312 -6.01 0.90 13.91
N LEU A 313 -5.33 1.95 13.46
CA LEU A 313 -3.93 1.87 13.04
C LEU A 313 -3.02 2.73 13.92
N TYR A 314 -3.37 4.01 14.11
CA TYR A 314 -2.51 4.93 14.86
C TYR A 314 -2.43 4.57 16.33
N GLY A 315 -1.23 4.73 16.92
CA GLY A 315 -0.97 4.39 18.32
C GLY A 315 -0.82 2.89 18.58
N THR A 316 -0.80 2.06 17.54
CA THR A 316 -0.48 0.64 17.68
C THR A 316 1.03 0.41 17.56
N SER A 317 1.55 -0.59 18.28
CA SER A 317 2.96 -1.01 18.13
C SER A 317 3.30 -1.38 16.67
N PHE A 318 2.37 -1.99 15.95
CA PHE A 318 2.51 -2.30 14.53
C PHE A 318 2.81 -1.05 13.68
N TYR A 319 2.06 0.02 13.88
CA TYR A 319 2.24 1.28 13.15
C TYR A 319 3.58 1.92 13.48
N ASP A 320 3.89 2.05 14.77
CA ASP A 320 5.12 2.69 15.24
C ASP A 320 6.36 1.90 14.80
N THR A 321 6.31 0.58 14.88
CA THR A 321 7.39 -0.30 14.41
C THR A 321 7.59 -0.16 12.90
N THR A 322 6.51 -0.13 12.11
CA THR A 322 6.59 0.10 10.65
C THR A 322 7.31 1.41 10.34
N LYS A 323 6.87 2.51 10.96
CA LYS A 323 7.48 3.84 10.73
C LYS A 323 8.95 3.88 11.14
N ASN A 324 9.29 3.25 12.26
CA ASN A 324 10.66 3.21 12.74
C ASN A 324 11.57 2.37 11.83
N LEU A 325 11.09 1.25 11.30
CA LEU A 325 11.82 0.44 10.33
C LEU A 325 12.10 1.23 9.05
N ILE A 326 11.07 1.85 8.46
CA ILE A 326 11.20 2.70 7.26
C ILE A 326 12.18 3.85 7.50
N LYS A 327 12.03 4.56 8.61
CA LYS A 327 12.90 5.70 8.99
C LYS A 327 14.37 5.29 9.13
N LYS A 328 14.62 4.07 9.58
CA LYS A 328 16.00 3.54 9.72
C LYS A 328 16.54 2.89 8.44
N GLY A 329 15.74 2.79 7.38
CA GLY A 329 16.18 2.26 6.09
C GLY A 329 16.00 0.75 5.91
N TYR A 330 15.13 0.11 6.69
CA TYR A 330 14.74 -1.28 6.48
C TYR A 330 13.56 -1.39 5.51
N SER A 331 13.60 -2.40 4.66
CA SER A 331 12.51 -2.72 3.72
C SER A 331 11.62 -3.83 4.30
N THR A 332 10.32 -3.57 4.36
CA THR A 332 9.38 -4.46 5.05
C THR A 332 8.17 -4.81 4.19
N ASP A 333 7.59 -5.99 4.43
CA ASP A 333 6.23 -6.36 4.04
C ASP A 333 5.43 -6.82 5.25
N PHE A 334 4.12 -6.64 5.21
CA PHE A 334 3.21 -7.11 6.25
C PHE A 334 2.79 -8.56 6.00
N ILE A 335 2.48 -9.29 7.09
CA ILE A 335 2.06 -10.68 7.01
C ILE A 335 0.90 -10.95 7.96
N SER A 336 -0.11 -11.71 7.49
CA SER A 336 -1.25 -12.17 8.27
C SER A 336 -1.02 -13.55 8.88
N ASP A 337 -1.90 -13.96 9.80
CA ASP A 337 -1.93 -15.30 10.37
C ASP A 337 -1.97 -16.39 9.30
N HIS A 338 -2.79 -16.18 8.26
CA HIS A 338 -2.92 -17.11 7.14
C HIS A 338 -1.59 -17.36 6.44
N PHE A 339 -0.86 -16.31 6.09
CA PHE A 339 0.43 -16.43 5.41
C PHE A 339 1.55 -16.92 6.35
N ILE A 340 1.47 -16.65 7.66
CA ILE A 340 2.38 -17.25 8.64
C ILE A 340 2.19 -18.77 8.64
N ALA A 341 0.96 -19.28 8.61
CA ALA A 341 0.69 -20.71 8.57
C ALA A 341 1.30 -21.40 7.34
N GLU A 342 1.37 -20.71 6.19
CA GLU A 342 1.96 -21.22 4.95
C GLU A 342 3.50 -21.12 4.90
N ALA A 343 4.10 -20.31 5.77
CA ALA A 343 5.53 -20.03 5.74
C ALA A 343 6.40 -21.27 5.99
N LYS A 344 7.50 -21.34 5.27
CA LYS A 344 8.53 -22.41 5.40
C LYS A 344 9.88 -21.79 5.69
N VAL A 345 10.81 -22.59 6.22
CA VAL A 345 12.19 -22.19 6.47
C VAL A 345 13.13 -23.02 5.61
N VAL A 346 14.01 -22.34 4.87
CA VAL A 346 15.08 -22.96 4.09
C VAL A 346 16.37 -22.22 4.39
N ASN A 347 17.34 -22.91 4.97
CA ASN A 347 18.64 -22.34 5.35
C ASN A 347 18.52 -21.04 6.19
N GLY A 348 17.61 -21.04 7.17
CA GLY A 348 17.38 -19.89 8.04
C GLY A 348 16.56 -18.74 7.42
N THR A 349 16.16 -18.87 6.17
CA THR A 349 15.38 -17.86 5.43
C THR A 349 13.90 -18.27 5.43
N ILE A 350 13.01 -17.33 5.67
CA ILE A 350 11.56 -17.53 5.61
C ILE A 350 11.12 -17.44 4.16
N ILE A 351 10.45 -18.48 3.68
CA ILE A 351 10.00 -18.60 2.29
C ILE A 351 8.47 -18.55 2.24
N LEU A 352 7.96 -17.67 1.40
CA LEU A 352 6.57 -17.56 0.99
C LEU A 352 6.45 -17.75 -0.53
N SER A 353 5.25 -17.89 -1.04
CA SER A 353 5.01 -18.05 -2.49
C SER A 353 5.59 -16.91 -3.33
N GLY A 354 5.62 -15.68 -2.80
CA GLY A 354 6.06 -14.49 -3.50
C GLY A 354 7.51 -14.07 -3.26
N GLY A 355 8.17 -14.57 -2.23
CA GLY A 355 9.51 -14.13 -1.91
C GLY A 355 10.16 -14.83 -0.72
N SER A 356 11.33 -14.34 -0.36
CA SER A 356 12.12 -14.84 0.76
C SER A 356 12.53 -13.69 1.68
N TYR A 357 12.48 -13.93 3.00
CA TYR A 357 12.69 -12.90 4.01
C TYR A 357 13.70 -13.38 5.06
N LYS A 358 14.54 -12.45 5.51
CA LYS A 358 15.60 -12.74 6.49
C LYS A 358 15.09 -12.78 7.93
N SER A 359 14.01 -12.04 8.21
CA SER A 359 13.44 -11.97 9.56
C SER A 359 11.94 -11.73 9.53
N LEU A 360 11.24 -12.17 10.58
CA LEU A 360 9.86 -11.80 10.88
C LEU A 360 9.83 -11.15 12.26
N ILE A 361 9.24 -9.96 12.33
CA ILE A 361 9.05 -9.21 13.56
C ILE A 361 7.61 -9.37 14.01
N VAL A 362 7.43 -9.71 15.28
CA VAL A 362 6.14 -9.72 15.97
C VAL A 362 6.08 -8.48 16.85
N PRO A 363 5.31 -7.45 16.47
CA PRO A 363 5.13 -6.25 17.30
C PRO A 363 4.39 -6.62 18.59
N ALA A 364 4.48 -5.78 19.61
CA ALA A 364 3.70 -5.99 20.81
C ALA A 364 2.20 -6.02 20.46
N CYS A 365 1.51 -7.09 20.85
CA CYS A 365 0.10 -7.31 20.60
C CYS A 365 -0.56 -7.96 21.81
N LYS A 366 -1.86 -7.70 21.99
CA LYS A 366 -2.65 -8.28 23.09
C LYS A 366 -3.16 -9.66 22.74
N LYS A 367 -3.70 -9.81 21.54
CA LYS A 367 -4.39 -11.04 21.11
C LYS A 367 -3.64 -11.71 19.95
N MET A 368 -3.36 -13.00 20.11
CA MET A 368 -2.77 -13.83 19.06
C MET A 368 -3.37 -15.24 19.09
N PRO A 369 -3.77 -15.82 17.93
CA PRO A 369 -4.18 -17.23 17.87
C PRO A 369 -3.05 -18.17 18.32
N LEU A 370 -3.41 -19.23 19.03
CA LEU A 370 -2.43 -20.23 19.50
C LEU A 370 -1.66 -20.86 18.35
N GLU A 371 -2.34 -21.13 17.25
CA GLU A 371 -1.78 -21.71 16.03
C GLU A 371 -0.71 -20.81 15.43
N THR A 372 -0.94 -19.50 15.44
CA THR A 372 0.02 -18.50 14.95
C THR A 372 1.26 -18.48 15.84
N LEU A 373 1.09 -18.43 17.17
CA LEU A 373 2.22 -18.49 18.10
C LEU A 373 3.03 -19.79 17.97
N GLN A 374 2.34 -20.93 17.88
CA GLN A 374 2.98 -22.23 17.70
C GLN A 374 3.78 -22.28 16.40
N LYS A 375 3.21 -21.74 15.30
CA LYS A 375 3.89 -21.66 14.01
C LYS A 375 5.12 -20.76 14.05
N LEU A 376 5.05 -19.60 14.69
CA LEU A 376 6.19 -18.72 14.90
C LEU A 376 7.33 -19.41 15.67
N ILE A 377 7.00 -20.18 16.72
CA ILE A 377 7.95 -20.98 17.48
C ILE A 377 8.55 -22.10 16.61
N GLU A 378 7.73 -22.78 15.81
CA GLU A 378 8.19 -23.80 14.84
C GLU A 378 9.20 -23.21 13.85
N LEU A 379 8.86 -22.07 13.23
CA LEU A 379 9.75 -21.37 12.30
C LEU A 379 11.08 -20.98 12.96
N LYS A 380 11.03 -20.49 14.22
CA LYS A 380 12.24 -20.14 14.99
C LYS A 380 13.07 -21.37 15.31
N LYS A 381 12.47 -22.49 15.69
CA LYS A 381 13.15 -23.80 15.91
C LYS A 381 13.79 -24.32 14.62
N ALA A 382 13.18 -24.05 13.46
CA ALA A 382 13.73 -24.38 12.15
C ALA A 382 14.86 -23.45 11.69
N GLY A 383 15.24 -22.46 12.52
CA GLY A 383 16.39 -21.58 12.29
C GLY A 383 16.04 -20.20 11.73
N ALA A 384 14.75 -19.87 11.53
CA ALA A 384 14.36 -18.54 11.10
C ALA A 384 14.62 -17.48 12.19
N SER A 385 14.91 -16.25 11.77
CA SER A 385 14.98 -15.10 12.66
C SER A 385 13.57 -14.60 12.95
N ILE A 386 13.01 -14.98 14.09
CA ILE A 386 11.73 -14.46 14.60
C ILE A 386 12.03 -13.57 15.81
N ILE A 387 11.70 -12.30 15.71
CA ILE A 387 11.95 -11.25 16.72
C ILE A 387 10.64 -10.88 17.36
N PHE A 388 10.53 -11.03 18.68
CA PHE A 388 9.36 -10.59 19.44
C PHE A 388 9.68 -9.26 20.11
N GLU A 389 8.91 -8.21 19.80
CA GLU A 389 8.95 -6.94 20.53
C GLU A 389 8.20 -7.07 21.88
N GLY A 390 7.09 -7.80 21.88
CA GLY A 390 6.30 -8.17 23.03
C GLY A 390 5.70 -9.56 22.86
N LEU A 391 5.16 -10.12 23.94
CA LEU A 391 4.46 -11.38 23.90
C LEU A 391 2.96 -11.14 23.92
N PRO A 392 2.15 -12.01 23.27
CA PRO A 392 0.70 -11.91 23.37
C PRO A 392 0.24 -12.16 24.80
N GLU A 393 -0.74 -11.39 25.24
CA GLU A 393 -1.31 -11.45 26.58
C GLU A 393 -2.44 -12.48 26.66
N SER A 394 -3.12 -12.75 25.54
CA SER A 394 -4.37 -13.49 25.49
C SER A 394 -4.60 -14.11 24.10
N VAL A 395 -5.52 -15.08 24.04
CA VAL A 395 -6.03 -15.64 22.78
C VAL A 395 -7.28 -14.89 22.32
N PRO A 396 -7.55 -14.76 21.00
CA PRO A 396 -8.80 -14.19 20.50
C PRO A 396 -9.97 -15.17 20.64
N GLY A 397 -11.18 -14.65 20.48
CA GLY A 397 -12.41 -15.43 20.41
C GLY A 397 -12.97 -15.83 21.75
N PHE A 398 -14.23 -16.30 21.72
CA PHE A 398 -15.02 -16.66 22.91
C PHE A 398 -15.03 -18.17 23.17
N ASN A 399 -15.02 -18.98 22.11
CA ASN A 399 -15.15 -20.42 22.25
C ASN A 399 -13.94 -21.00 22.98
N ASP A 400 -14.20 -21.65 24.12
CA ASP A 400 -13.16 -22.34 24.93
C ASP A 400 -11.93 -21.46 25.30
N TYR A 401 -12.13 -20.13 25.37
CA TYR A 401 -11.02 -19.20 25.60
C TYR A 401 -10.27 -19.46 26.91
N LYS A 402 -10.96 -19.96 27.95
CA LYS A 402 -10.33 -20.25 29.25
C LYS A 402 -9.26 -21.33 29.15
N ASN A 403 -9.53 -22.39 28.39
CA ASN A 403 -8.50 -23.40 28.06
C ASN A 403 -7.44 -22.84 27.13
N GLY A 404 -7.85 -22.00 26.17
CA GLY A 404 -6.93 -21.26 25.30
C GLY A 404 -5.91 -20.44 26.08
N GLU A 405 -6.36 -19.67 27.10
CA GLU A 405 -5.49 -18.88 27.99
C GLU A 405 -4.52 -19.76 28.81
N GLN A 406 -4.98 -20.92 29.28
CA GLN A 406 -4.10 -21.88 29.97
C GLN A 406 -3.04 -22.44 29.03
N ASN A 407 -3.43 -22.79 27.81
CA ASN A 407 -2.51 -23.28 26.79
C ASN A 407 -1.51 -22.20 26.37
N LEU A 408 -1.95 -20.95 26.22
CA LEU A 408 -1.06 -19.81 25.95
C LEU A 408 0.03 -19.70 27.02
N LYS A 409 -0.37 -19.67 28.31
CA LYS A 409 0.56 -19.60 29.45
C LYS A 409 1.55 -20.76 29.44
N LYS A 410 1.09 -21.95 29.13
CA LYS A 410 1.96 -23.15 29.01
C LYS A 410 2.95 -22.99 27.84
N ILE A 411 2.48 -22.61 26.64
CA ILE A 411 3.35 -22.43 25.46
C ILE A 411 4.41 -21.37 25.76
N LEU A 412 4.02 -20.24 26.38
CA LEU A 412 4.96 -19.19 26.74
C LEU A 412 6.02 -19.68 27.73
N ALA A 413 5.61 -20.42 28.78
CA ALA A 413 6.50 -20.97 29.79
C ALA A 413 7.49 -22.02 29.20
N ASP A 414 6.96 -22.93 28.36
CA ASP A 414 7.77 -24.01 27.75
C ASP A 414 8.79 -23.51 26.72
N ASN A 415 8.64 -22.28 26.20
CA ASN A 415 9.46 -21.72 25.12
C ASN A 415 10.14 -20.39 25.48
N VAL A 416 10.27 -20.03 26.75
CA VAL A 416 10.83 -18.75 27.21
C VAL A 416 12.12 -18.37 26.51
N SER A 417 13.06 -19.31 26.37
CA SER A 417 14.36 -19.05 25.73
C SER A 417 14.27 -18.70 24.23
N LEU A 418 13.16 -19.05 23.57
CA LEU A 418 12.95 -18.79 22.16
C LEU A 418 12.19 -17.51 21.90
N ILE A 419 11.31 -17.09 22.82
CA ILE A 419 10.35 -16.02 22.59
C ILE A 419 10.55 -14.81 23.53
N THR A 420 11.68 -14.75 24.25
CA THR A 420 11.99 -13.56 25.07
C THR A 420 11.94 -12.30 24.22
N PRO A 421 11.16 -11.27 24.64
CA PRO A 421 11.14 -9.99 23.94
C PRO A 421 12.53 -9.36 23.88
N GLU A 422 12.83 -8.73 22.76
CA GLU A 422 14.13 -8.11 22.51
C GLU A 422 13.98 -6.79 21.73
N ASP A 423 14.97 -5.92 21.86
CA ASP A 423 15.04 -4.71 21.02
C ASP A 423 15.21 -5.11 19.56
N ILE A 424 14.25 -4.68 18.73
CA ILE A 424 14.15 -5.04 17.31
C ILE A 424 15.45 -4.70 16.57
N PHE A 425 15.98 -3.51 16.76
CA PHE A 425 17.13 -3.03 15.98
C PHE A 425 18.42 -3.72 16.38
N LYS A 426 18.59 -3.96 17.68
CA LYS A 426 19.71 -4.74 18.20
C LYS A 426 19.66 -6.19 17.74
N ALA A 427 18.46 -6.77 17.70
CA ALA A 427 18.26 -8.13 17.19
C ALA A 427 18.58 -8.23 15.69
N LEU A 428 18.14 -7.28 14.87
CA LEU A 428 18.47 -7.21 13.45
C LEU A 428 19.97 -7.05 13.21
N GLU A 429 20.65 -6.20 13.99
CA GLU A 429 22.10 -6.03 13.93
C GLU A 429 22.83 -7.33 14.26
N ASN A 430 22.45 -8.02 15.35
CA ASN A 430 23.01 -9.31 15.74
C ASN A 430 22.86 -10.39 14.66
N LYS A 431 21.81 -10.28 13.82
CA LYS A 431 21.58 -11.16 12.66
C LYS A 431 22.24 -10.66 11.38
N ASN A 432 23.04 -9.60 11.46
CA ASN A 432 23.69 -8.95 10.31
C ASN A 432 22.69 -8.52 9.21
N ILE A 433 21.47 -8.16 9.61
CA ILE A 433 20.47 -7.54 8.73
C ILE A 433 20.66 -6.02 8.83
N LYS A 434 21.30 -5.45 7.83
CA LYS A 434 21.70 -4.03 7.83
C LYS A 434 20.70 -3.17 7.09
N PRO A 435 20.38 -1.98 7.61
CA PRO A 435 19.53 -1.02 6.89
C PRO A 435 20.30 -0.34 5.76
N GLU A 436 19.57 0.22 4.81
CA GLU A 436 20.12 1.14 3.82
C GLU A 436 20.38 2.51 4.45
N SER A 437 21.64 2.83 4.69
CA SER A 437 22.03 4.07 5.35
C SER A 437 21.85 5.34 4.49
N LEU A 438 21.49 5.20 3.23
CA LEU A 438 21.12 6.31 2.34
C LEU A 438 19.99 7.18 2.92
N VAL A 439 19.10 6.61 3.74
CA VAL A 439 18.02 7.37 4.39
C VAL A 439 18.54 8.44 5.36
N ASN A 440 19.76 8.32 5.87
CA ASN A 440 20.38 9.31 6.74
C ASN A 440 20.66 10.65 6.02
N THR A 441 20.64 10.67 4.70
CA THR A 441 20.74 11.88 3.88
C THR A 441 19.38 12.50 3.55
N GLY A 442 18.28 11.93 4.06
CA GLY A 442 16.92 12.34 3.78
C GLY A 442 16.33 11.74 2.51
N LEU A 443 17.10 10.95 1.76
CA LEU A 443 16.59 10.23 0.60
C LEU A 443 15.61 9.13 1.02
N LYS A 444 14.56 8.95 0.24
CA LYS A 444 13.64 7.81 0.32
C LYS A 444 13.99 6.81 -0.78
N PHE A 445 13.69 5.54 -0.54
CA PHE A 445 13.97 4.51 -1.55
C PHE A 445 12.98 3.33 -1.50
N ILE A 446 12.92 2.63 -2.61
CA ILE A 446 12.44 1.25 -2.71
C ILE A 446 13.43 0.45 -3.54
N ARG A 447 13.54 -0.85 -3.28
CA ARG A 447 14.53 -1.72 -3.93
C ARG A 447 13.88 -2.95 -4.54
N ARG A 448 14.40 -3.35 -5.72
CA ARG A 448 14.00 -4.58 -6.41
C ARG A 448 15.23 -5.42 -6.74
N ASP A 449 15.03 -6.72 -6.83
CA ASP A 449 16.00 -7.67 -7.36
C ASP A 449 15.59 -8.06 -8.79
N VAL A 450 16.48 -7.79 -9.74
CA VAL A 450 16.28 -8.12 -11.16
C VAL A 450 17.45 -9.01 -11.59
N ASP A 451 17.21 -10.33 -11.60
CA ASP A 451 18.21 -11.33 -11.99
C ASP A 451 19.52 -11.27 -11.16
N GLY A 452 19.38 -10.96 -9.86
CA GLY A 452 20.49 -10.84 -8.92
C GLY A 452 21.18 -9.48 -8.91
N GLU A 453 20.78 -8.55 -9.75
CA GLU A 453 21.18 -7.14 -9.67
C GLU A 453 20.11 -6.31 -8.94
N LYS A 454 20.56 -5.28 -8.19
CA LYS A 454 19.66 -4.42 -7.44
C LYS A 454 19.27 -3.19 -8.26
N VAL A 455 17.98 -2.90 -8.23
CA VAL A 455 17.41 -1.67 -8.81
C VAL A 455 16.79 -0.87 -7.68
N TYR A 456 17.38 0.28 -7.37
CA TYR A 456 16.87 1.25 -6.42
C TYR A 456 16.09 2.32 -7.17
N TYR A 457 14.91 2.64 -6.70
CA TYR A 457 14.24 3.90 -7.01
C TYR A 457 14.45 4.81 -5.80
N ILE A 458 15.09 5.94 -6.01
CA ILE A 458 15.44 6.90 -4.95
C ILE A 458 14.87 8.26 -5.26
N VAL A 459 14.41 8.96 -4.21
CA VAL A 459 13.72 10.24 -4.34
C VAL A 459 14.24 11.23 -3.29
N ASN A 460 14.45 12.47 -3.69
CA ASN A 460 14.78 13.58 -2.80
C ASN A 460 13.53 14.46 -2.57
N HIS A 461 12.77 14.17 -1.52
CA HIS A 461 11.63 15.01 -1.09
C HIS A 461 12.01 16.03 0.00
N THR A 462 13.30 16.31 0.16
CA THR A 462 13.80 17.31 1.11
C THR A 462 14.03 18.66 0.43
N LYS A 463 14.29 19.69 1.23
CA LYS A 463 14.68 21.03 0.74
C LYS A 463 16.15 21.16 0.37
N GLU A 464 16.97 20.15 0.66
CA GLU A 464 18.41 20.21 0.50
C GLU A 464 18.84 19.54 -0.81
N THR A 465 19.80 20.17 -1.51
CA THR A 465 20.52 19.51 -2.61
C THR A 465 21.48 18.47 -2.03
N ILE A 466 21.38 17.25 -2.48
CA ILE A 466 22.32 16.17 -2.15
C ILE A 466 23.45 16.17 -3.19
N ASP A 467 24.68 16.42 -2.78
CA ASP A 467 25.86 16.35 -3.64
C ASP A 467 27.00 15.61 -2.93
N ASP A 468 26.84 14.29 -2.74
CA ASP A 468 27.75 13.47 -1.96
C ASP A 468 27.86 12.03 -2.47
N PHE A 469 28.77 11.26 -1.88
CA PHE A 469 28.90 9.82 -2.04
C PHE A 469 27.92 9.09 -1.11
N ILE A 470 26.86 8.56 -1.67
CA ILE A 470 25.76 7.90 -0.95
C ILE A 470 26.05 6.41 -0.79
N PRO A 471 26.01 5.85 0.43
CA PRO A 471 26.28 4.44 0.65
C PRO A 471 25.07 3.57 0.28
N LEU A 472 25.33 2.50 -0.51
CA LEU A 472 24.39 1.42 -0.77
C LEU A 472 24.91 0.13 -0.12
N GLN A 473 24.04 -0.65 0.53
CA GLN A 473 24.39 -1.93 1.19
C GLN A 473 24.59 -3.07 0.18
N ILE A 474 25.46 -2.81 -0.80
CA ILE A 474 25.87 -3.74 -1.85
C ILE A 474 27.39 -3.74 -1.98
N ALA A 475 27.97 -4.91 -2.14
CA ALA A 475 29.43 -5.03 -2.27
C ALA A 475 29.88 -4.92 -3.74
N ASN A 476 30.92 -4.12 -3.96
CA ASN A 476 31.73 -4.14 -5.20
C ASN A 476 30.93 -4.13 -6.51
N ARG A 477 29.98 -3.20 -6.67
CA ARG A 477 29.23 -3.03 -7.91
C ARG A 477 29.60 -1.74 -8.65
N GLU A 478 29.46 -1.76 -9.95
CA GLU A 478 29.26 -0.57 -10.76
C GLU A 478 27.79 -0.16 -10.63
N VAL A 479 27.50 1.11 -10.85
CA VAL A 479 26.13 1.63 -10.70
C VAL A 479 25.78 2.50 -11.89
N LEU A 480 24.69 2.15 -12.56
CA LEU A 480 24.08 2.95 -13.60
C LEU A 480 23.02 3.86 -13.00
N ILE A 481 23.11 5.17 -13.21
CA ILE A 481 22.05 6.13 -12.90
C ILE A 481 21.14 6.25 -14.13
N LEU A 482 19.82 6.22 -13.89
CA LEU A 482 18.81 6.50 -14.92
C LEU A 482 17.87 7.58 -14.39
N ASN A 483 17.66 8.62 -15.16
CA ASN A 483 16.69 9.67 -14.87
C ASN A 483 15.37 9.36 -15.59
N PRO A 484 14.30 9.00 -14.87
CA PRO A 484 13.03 8.66 -15.52
C PRO A 484 12.32 9.84 -16.17
N LEU A 485 12.66 11.08 -15.79
CA LEU A 485 12.08 12.28 -16.38
C LEU A 485 12.72 12.64 -17.73
N THR A 486 14.06 12.69 -17.78
CA THR A 486 14.81 13.08 -18.99
C THR A 486 15.20 11.91 -19.88
N LYS A 487 15.09 10.67 -19.38
CA LYS A 487 15.58 9.42 -20.02
C LYS A 487 17.10 9.36 -20.16
N GLU A 488 17.82 10.27 -19.55
CA GLU A 488 19.29 10.22 -19.49
C GLU A 488 19.75 9.08 -18.58
N PHE A 489 20.88 8.49 -18.97
CA PHE A 489 21.53 7.43 -18.17
C PHE A 489 23.04 7.49 -18.33
N GLY A 490 23.74 6.91 -17.37
CA GLY A 490 25.19 6.79 -17.40
C GLY A 490 25.76 6.20 -16.12
N ASN A 491 26.97 5.69 -16.18
CA ASN A 491 27.67 5.13 -15.03
C ASN A 491 28.04 6.23 -14.03
N ALA A 492 27.64 6.01 -12.79
CA ALA A 492 28.03 6.85 -11.66
C ALA A 492 29.53 6.75 -11.35
N MET A 493 30.09 7.78 -10.75
CA MET A 493 31.33 7.63 -10.00
C MET A 493 31.05 6.81 -8.74
N VAL A 494 31.81 5.74 -8.55
CA VAL A 494 31.68 4.85 -7.39
C VAL A 494 33.00 4.70 -6.66
N THR A 495 32.93 4.54 -5.32
CA THR A 495 34.04 4.14 -4.48
C THR A 495 33.62 2.90 -3.70
N LYS A 496 34.43 1.87 -3.72
CA LYS A 496 34.15 0.58 -3.08
C LYS A 496 34.84 0.55 -1.71
N LYS A 497 34.07 0.28 -0.67
CA LYS A 497 34.57 0.18 0.69
C LYS A 497 33.90 -0.99 1.41
N ASP A 498 34.67 -2.04 1.70
CA ASP A 498 34.19 -3.26 2.37
C ASP A 498 32.96 -3.86 1.67
N GLN A 499 31.85 -4.00 2.38
CA GLN A 499 30.57 -4.51 1.87
C GLN A 499 29.65 -3.40 1.33
N THR A 500 30.18 -2.18 1.14
CA THR A 500 29.40 -1.00 0.76
C THR A 500 29.95 -0.41 -0.53
N THR A 501 29.07 -0.04 -1.43
CA THR A 501 29.39 0.77 -2.62
C THR A 501 28.93 2.20 -2.37
N LEU A 502 29.86 3.16 -2.39
CA LEU A 502 29.57 4.58 -2.30
C LEU A 502 29.34 5.12 -3.70
N VAL A 503 28.17 5.67 -3.95
CA VAL A 503 27.75 6.19 -5.25
C VAL A 503 27.68 7.70 -5.20
N LYS A 504 28.45 8.40 -6.06
CA LYS A 504 28.32 9.86 -6.18
C LYS A 504 26.97 10.19 -6.78
N LEU A 505 26.16 10.93 -6.02
CA LEU A 505 24.88 11.47 -6.46
C LEU A 505 24.90 12.99 -6.35
N LYS A 506 24.26 13.64 -7.31
CA LYS A 506 23.82 15.02 -7.21
C LYS A 506 22.33 15.06 -7.51
N MET A 507 21.53 15.36 -6.49
CA MET A 507 20.06 15.39 -6.58
C MET A 507 19.53 16.68 -5.99
N GLU A 508 18.90 17.48 -6.81
CA GLU A 508 18.16 18.66 -6.36
C GLU A 508 16.84 18.25 -5.69
N PRO A 509 16.24 19.11 -4.85
CA PRO A 509 14.92 18.90 -4.28
C PRO A 509 13.89 18.51 -5.35
N GLY A 510 13.08 17.48 -5.06
CA GLY A 510 12.07 16.96 -5.98
C GLY A 510 12.59 16.08 -7.12
N GLN A 511 13.90 15.76 -7.17
CA GLN A 511 14.42 14.82 -8.16
C GLN A 511 14.30 13.37 -7.71
N ALA A 512 14.14 12.49 -8.70
CA ALA A 512 14.14 11.04 -8.50
C ALA A 512 15.00 10.36 -9.56
N PHE A 513 15.74 9.33 -9.15
CA PHE A 513 16.57 8.52 -10.04
C PHE A 513 16.37 7.03 -9.76
N PHE A 514 16.68 6.22 -10.77
CA PHE A 514 16.94 4.80 -10.57
C PHE A 514 18.45 4.57 -10.52
N LEU A 515 18.86 3.71 -9.61
CA LEU A 515 20.23 3.20 -9.53
C LEU A 515 20.17 1.70 -9.79
N LYS A 516 20.78 1.26 -10.87
CA LYS A 516 20.88 -0.16 -11.19
C LYS A 516 22.31 -0.63 -10.98
N THR A 517 22.47 -1.68 -10.18
CA THR A 517 23.79 -2.30 -10.01
C THR A 517 24.16 -3.12 -11.23
N GLU A 518 25.44 -3.13 -11.58
CA GLU A 518 25.98 -3.90 -12.71
C GLU A 518 27.33 -4.50 -12.34
N LYS A 519 27.67 -5.64 -12.94
CA LYS A 519 29.00 -6.28 -12.78
C LYS A 519 30.07 -5.54 -13.56
N ILE A 520 29.71 -4.99 -14.70
CA ILE A 520 30.62 -4.32 -15.65
C ILE A 520 30.03 -2.95 -15.98
N ALA A 521 30.88 -1.93 -15.95
CA ALA A 521 30.48 -0.56 -16.30
C ALA A 521 30.07 -0.43 -17.77
N SER A 522 29.00 0.32 -18.03
CA SER A 522 28.66 0.83 -19.36
C SER A 522 29.75 1.82 -19.83
N GLN A 523 29.88 2.03 -21.13
CA GLN A 523 30.83 3.03 -21.68
C GLN A 523 30.39 4.47 -21.40
N LYS A 524 29.08 4.72 -21.29
CA LYS A 524 28.51 6.06 -21.08
C LYS A 524 28.62 6.45 -19.61
N LYS A 525 29.30 7.56 -19.30
CA LYS A 525 29.40 8.12 -17.93
C LYS A 525 28.22 9.03 -17.64
N TRP A 526 27.81 9.06 -16.37
CA TRP A 526 26.84 10.04 -15.87
C TRP A 526 27.47 11.43 -15.85
N THR A 527 26.73 12.45 -16.27
CA THR A 527 27.19 13.85 -16.29
C THR A 527 26.78 14.55 -15.01
N TYR A 528 27.78 15.10 -14.30
CA TYR A 528 27.56 15.91 -13.10
C TYR A 528 27.69 17.38 -13.46
N TYR A 529 26.60 18.13 -13.39
CA TYR A 529 26.59 19.56 -13.64
C TYR A 529 27.06 20.34 -12.40
N LYS A 530 27.87 21.35 -12.61
CA LYS A 530 28.30 22.31 -11.58
C LYS A 530 27.95 23.72 -12.02
N SER A 531 27.47 24.54 -11.08
CA SER A 531 27.39 25.98 -11.33
C SER A 531 28.81 26.55 -11.45
N ASP A 532 29.03 27.45 -12.40
CA ASP A 532 30.27 28.23 -12.52
C ASP A 532 30.26 29.45 -11.58
N GLY A 533 29.22 29.59 -10.75
CA GLY A 533 29.04 30.69 -9.81
C GLY A 533 28.65 32.03 -10.47
N LYS A 534 28.43 32.05 -11.78
CA LYS A 534 27.97 33.25 -12.50
C LYS A 534 26.46 33.29 -12.57
N SER A 535 25.89 34.42 -12.27
CA SER A 535 24.49 34.72 -12.48
C SER A 535 24.33 35.87 -13.47
N PHE A 536 23.40 35.70 -14.39
CA PHE A 536 23.06 36.75 -15.36
C PHE A 536 21.61 37.17 -15.12
N PRO A 537 21.36 38.42 -14.67
CA PRO A 537 19.99 38.89 -14.53
C PRO A 537 19.35 39.02 -15.91
N LEU A 538 18.22 38.37 -16.09
CA LEU A 538 17.35 38.59 -17.23
C LEU A 538 16.56 39.89 -16.97
N LYS A 539 16.89 40.94 -17.73
CA LYS A 539 16.26 42.26 -17.62
C LYS A 539 15.42 42.53 -18.85
N GLY A 540 14.37 43.32 -18.67
CA GLY A 540 13.53 43.78 -19.75
C GLY A 540 12.05 43.56 -19.47
N ASN A 541 11.25 43.85 -20.43
CA ASN A 541 9.81 43.59 -20.37
C ASN A 541 9.49 42.25 -20.98
N TRP A 542 8.58 41.54 -20.37
CA TRP A 542 8.09 40.25 -20.81
C TRP A 542 6.66 40.39 -21.30
N ASN A 543 6.38 39.91 -22.51
CA ASN A 543 5.02 39.84 -23.00
C ASN A 543 4.35 38.56 -22.50
N LEU A 544 3.40 38.69 -21.62
CA LEU A 544 2.58 37.59 -21.11
C LEU A 544 1.36 37.42 -21.99
N THR A 545 1.23 36.27 -22.61
CA THR A 545 0.07 35.93 -23.45
C THR A 545 -0.62 34.68 -22.90
N PHE A 546 -1.93 34.62 -23.07
CA PHE A 546 -2.75 33.48 -22.66
C PHE A 546 -3.29 32.81 -23.92
N ASP A 547 -2.81 31.59 -24.22
CA ASP A 547 -3.16 30.89 -25.46
C ASP A 547 -4.51 30.17 -25.38
N LYS A 548 -4.77 29.45 -24.29
CA LYS A 548 -5.96 28.62 -24.11
C LYS A 548 -6.37 28.53 -22.63
N GLY A 549 -7.62 28.22 -22.38
CA GLY A 549 -8.18 27.91 -21.07
C GLY A 549 -9.34 28.82 -20.68
N GLY A 550 -10.22 28.28 -19.86
CA GLY A 550 -11.38 28.96 -19.31
C GLY A 550 -12.43 29.37 -20.33
N PRO A 551 -13.55 29.97 -19.86
CA PRO A 551 -14.59 30.48 -20.72
C PRO A 551 -14.19 31.81 -21.42
N LYS A 552 -13.23 32.53 -20.84
CA LYS A 552 -12.69 33.78 -21.37
C LYS A 552 -11.23 33.90 -20.96
N LEU A 553 -10.37 34.16 -21.93
CA LEU A 553 -8.95 34.40 -21.64
C LEU A 553 -8.75 35.75 -20.97
N PRO A 554 -7.80 35.85 -20.02
CA PRO A 554 -7.33 37.13 -19.53
C PRO A 554 -6.73 38.00 -20.67
N GLN A 555 -6.65 39.30 -20.45
CA GLN A 555 -5.92 40.17 -21.36
C GLN A 555 -4.41 39.89 -21.28
N ASN A 556 -3.74 39.98 -22.43
CA ASN A 556 -2.28 39.94 -22.47
C ASN A 556 -1.71 41.12 -21.69
N ASP A 557 -0.58 40.93 -21.06
CA ASP A 557 0.08 41.91 -20.22
C ASP A 557 1.56 42.04 -20.55
N VAL A 558 2.17 43.13 -20.11
CA VAL A 558 3.62 43.35 -20.18
C VAL A 558 4.14 43.53 -18.77
N VAL A 559 4.95 42.58 -18.34
CA VAL A 559 5.51 42.56 -16.97
C VAL A 559 7.00 42.77 -16.98
N SER A 560 7.55 43.43 -15.96
CA SER A 560 9.00 43.68 -15.83
C SER A 560 9.71 42.59 -15.03
N THR A 561 8.96 41.70 -14.38
CA THR A 561 9.46 40.56 -13.61
C THR A 561 8.55 39.36 -13.84
N LEU A 562 9.12 38.16 -13.86
CA LEU A 562 8.39 36.90 -13.89
C LEU A 562 8.30 36.33 -12.47
#